data_fd8a52e9ce30e96d57ceabf65df88d0c
#
_entry.id   fd8a52e9ce30e96d57ceabf65df88d0c
#
_cell.length_a   1.000
_cell.length_b   1.000
_cell.length_c   1.000
_cell.angle_alpha   90.00
_cell.angle_beta   90.00
_cell.angle_gamma   90.00
#
_symmetry.space_group_name_H-M   'P 1'
#
loop_
_entity.id
_entity.type
_entity.pdbx_description
1 polymer ?
#
loop_
_entity_poly.entity_id
_entity_poly.type
_entity_poly.pdbx_seq_one_letter_code
_entity_poly.pdbx_strand_id
1 'polypeptide(L)'
;MIDPFRKIDDKDKIKLLKLIEGFTYKFSKNVDILTKLKLDDSIGILIKGSTHIIKIDYNGNKTIVDELLENSIFSSKTLFISDSKYELITKSDTEIIIIDYPNLINNINNNTYFFNQFIKNLLSIVIDIINERNERIEILTKKSIRNKILEYLNIESKKHSSKNIYLPFSYTDLADYLAIDRCAMTREIKHLKDEGFIKIDDKRITLLYK
;
A
#
# COMPACT_ATOMS: atom_id res chain seq x y z
N MET A 1 -7.04 -4.52 -2.41
CA MET A 1 -5.78 -5.25 -2.74
C MET A 1 -6.12 -6.68 -3.15
N ILE A 2 -5.37 -7.29 -4.09
CA ILE A 2 -5.63 -8.66 -4.57
C ILE A 2 -5.18 -9.65 -3.49
N ASP A 3 -6.00 -10.68 -3.21
CA ASP A 3 -5.60 -11.77 -2.32
C ASP A 3 -4.48 -12.61 -2.97
N PRO A 4 -3.30 -12.73 -2.32
CA PRO A 4 -2.18 -13.54 -2.84
C PRO A 4 -2.52 -15.01 -3.08
N PHE A 5 -3.50 -15.53 -2.35
CA PHE A 5 -3.96 -16.93 -2.46
C PHE A 5 -5.23 -17.09 -3.31
N ARG A 6 -5.65 -16.05 -4.02
CA ARG A 6 -6.83 -16.11 -4.90
C ARG A 6 -6.76 -17.30 -5.86
N LYS A 7 -7.85 -18.08 -5.96
CA LYS A 7 -7.98 -19.31 -6.76
C LYS A 7 -7.05 -20.46 -6.33
N ILE A 8 -6.60 -20.48 -5.10
CA ILE A 8 -5.88 -21.59 -4.47
C ILE A 8 -6.74 -22.05 -3.31
N ASP A 9 -7.13 -23.32 -3.29
CA ASP A 9 -7.90 -23.87 -2.18
C ASP A 9 -7.05 -24.10 -0.92
N ASP A 10 -7.69 -24.35 0.23
CA ASP A 10 -6.99 -24.47 1.51
C ASP A 10 -5.99 -25.65 1.52
N LYS A 11 -6.32 -26.77 0.84
CA LYS A 11 -5.42 -27.91 0.76
C LYS A 11 -4.16 -27.59 -0.03
N ASP A 12 -4.32 -26.91 -1.15
CA ASP A 12 -3.21 -26.49 -2.00
C ASP A 12 -2.44 -25.34 -1.38
N LYS A 13 -3.08 -24.44 -0.61
CA LYS A 13 -2.41 -23.43 0.19
C LYS A 13 -1.47 -24.05 1.23
N ILE A 14 -1.89 -25.11 1.92
CA ILE A 14 -1.03 -25.84 2.86
C ILE A 14 0.18 -26.47 2.15
N LYS A 15 -0.03 -27.10 0.96
CA LYS A 15 1.06 -27.66 0.17
C LYS A 15 2.02 -26.58 -0.32
N LEU A 16 1.48 -25.46 -0.80
CA LEU A 16 2.25 -24.32 -1.24
C LEU A 16 3.14 -23.79 -0.11
N LEU A 17 2.57 -23.50 1.06
CA LEU A 17 3.33 -22.97 2.19
C LEU A 17 4.44 -23.93 2.64
N LYS A 18 4.20 -25.24 2.61
CA LYS A 18 5.25 -26.24 2.86
C LYS A 18 6.36 -26.19 1.82
N LEU A 19 6.00 -26.05 0.54
CA LEU A 19 6.95 -26.01 -0.58
C LEU A 19 7.89 -24.81 -0.52
N ILE A 20 7.35 -23.63 -0.15
CA ILE A 20 8.10 -22.37 -0.11
C ILE A 20 8.57 -21.98 1.29
N GLU A 21 8.50 -22.91 2.25
CA GLU A 21 8.83 -22.69 3.66
C GLU A 21 8.16 -21.44 4.23
N GLY A 22 6.83 -21.32 3.96
CA GLY A 22 6.00 -20.23 4.46
C GLY A 22 5.46 -20.53 5.86
N PHE A 23 5.73 -19.65 6.82
CA PHE A 23 5.28 -19.78 8.21
C PHE A 23 4.31 -18.68 8.60
N THR A 24 3.25 -19.04 9.30
CA THR A 24 2.26 -18.12 9.82
C THR A 24 2.59 -17.70 11.24
N TYR A 25 2.58 -16.39 11.48
CA TYR A 25 2.81 -15.76 12.78
C TYR A 25 1.62 -14.92 13.18
N LYS A 26 1.32 -14.91 14.49
CA LYS A 26 0.24 -14.11 15.07
C LYS A 26 0.81 -13.15 16.10
N PHE A 27 0.37 -11.91 16.07
CA PHE A 27 0.80 -10.84 16.95
C PHE A 27 -0.41 -10.11 17.51
N SER A 28 -0.35 -9.78 18.79
CA SER A 28 -1.30 -8.86 19.42
C SER A 28 -1.05 -7.42 18.93
N LYS A 29 -2.01 -6.55 19.16
CA LYS A 29 -1.87 -5.11 18.93
C LYS A 29 -0.63 -4.52 19.65
N ASN A 30 0.01 -3.52 19.06
CA ASN A 30 1.16 -2.77 19.59
C ASN A 30 2.45 -3.59 19.73
N VAL A 31 2.66 -4.60 18.90
CA VAL A 31 3.92 -5.37 18.84
C VAL A 31 4.75 -4.89 17.67
N ASP A 32 6.05 -4.69 17.88
CA ASP A 32 7.01 -4.50 16.78
C ASP A 32 7.44 -5.87 16.25
N ILE A 33 7.01 -6.16 15.03
CA ILE A 33 7.28 -7.44 14.35
C ILE A 33 8.77 -7.61 14.09
N LEU A 34 9.50 -6.53 13.77
CA LEU A 34 10.94 -6.59 13.44
C LEU A 34 11.81 -6.98 14.63
N THR A 35 11.33 -6.73 15.85
CA THR A 35 12.04 -7.20 17.08
C THR A 35 11.81 -8.68 17.37
N LYS A 36 10.76 -9.27 16.80
CA LYS A 36 10.35 -10.66 17.05
C LYS A 36 10.80 -11.62 15.96
N LEU A 37 10.91 -11.14 14.74
CA LEU A 37 11.26 -11.95 13.56
C LEU A 37 12.47 -11.34 12.86
N LYS A 38 13.43 -12.20 12.51
CA LYS A 38 14.45 -11.85 11.52
C LYS A 38 13.82 -11.99 10.14
N LEU A 39 13.72 -10.89 9.42
CA LEU A 39 13.12 -10.85 8.07
C LEU A 39 14.19 -10.80 6.97
N ASP A 40 15.40 -11.34 7.25
CA ASP A 40 16.47 -11.39 6.25
C ASP A 40 16.02 -12.20 5.04
N ASP A 41 16.14 -11.62 3.84
CA ASP A 41 15.71 -12.23 2.58
C ASP A 41 14.30 -12.85 2.59
N SER A 42 13.37 -12.21 3.31
CA SER A 42 12.00 -12.70 3.45
C SER A 42 10.98 -11.81 2.76
N ILE A 43 9.87 -12.44 2.36
CA ILE A 43 8.64 -11.76 1.92
C ILE A 43 7.57 -12.00 2.98
N GLY A 44 6.99 -10.92 3.48
CA GLY A 44 5.85 -10.95 4.38
C GLY A 44 4.54 -10.67 3.66
N ILE A 45 3.50 -11.41 4.01
CA ILE A 45 2.12 -11.21 3.54
C ILE A 45 1.25 -10.99 4.76
N LEU A 46 0.57 -9.85 4.83
CA LEU A 46 -0.38 -9.56 5.89
C LEU A 46 -1.72 -10.19 5.56
N ILE A 47 -2.14 -11.18 6.36
CA ILE A 47 -3.36 -11.98 6.14
C ILE A 47 -4.55 -11.37 6.86
N LYS A 48 -4.31 -10.81 8.04
CA LYS A 48 -5.34 -10.20 8.87
C LYS A 48 -4.77 -9.06 9.70
N GLY A 49 -5.59 -8.04 9.93
CA GLY A 49 -5.23 -6.90 10.76
C GLY A 49 -4.59 -5.76 9.97
N SER A 50 -3.84 -4.90 10.66
CA SER A 50 -3.09 -3.79 10.06
C SER A 50 -1.82 -3.48 10.83
N THR A 51 -0.81 -2.94 10.12
CA THR A 51 0.47 -2.54 10.70
C THR A 51 0.93 -1.20 10.15
N HIS A 52 1.62 -0.42 10.97
CA HIS A 52 2.31 0.78 10.52
C HIS A 52 3.79 0.50 10.31
N ILE A 53 4.33 0.97 9.20
CA ILE A 53 5.77 1.11 8.98
C ILE A 53 6.18 2.48 9.53
N ILE A 54 7.02 2.48 10.56
CA ILE A 54 7.49 3.67 11.24
C ILE A 54 8.97 3.84 10.96
N LYS A 55 9.36 5.01 10.48
CA LYS A 55 10.76 5.42 10.33
C LYS A 55 11.18 6.21 11.57
N ILE A 56 12.36 5.92 12.10
CA ILE A 56 12.97 6.67 13.20
C ILE A 56 14.14 7.45 12.63
N ASP A 57 14.09 8.78 12.78
CA ASP A 57 15.19 9.66 12.36
C ASP A 57 16.37 9.63 13.34
N TYR A 58 17.45 10.33 13.01
CA TYR A 58 18.66 10.42 13.83
C TYR A 58 18.42 11.12 15.20
N ASN A 59 17.34 11.90 15.35
CA ASN A 59 16.93 12.52 16.61
C ASN A 59 16.00 11.63 17.45
N GLY A 60 15.61 10.45 16.92
CA GLY A 60 14.67 9.54 17.58
C GLY A 60 13.20 9.87 17.31
N ASN A 61 12.88 10.85 16.43
CA ASN A 61 11.50 11.16 16.05
C ASN A 61 10.93 10.03 15.20
N LYS A 62 9.69 9.66 15.50
CA LYS A 62 8.95 8.60 14.80
C LYS A 62 8.00 9.19 13.78
N THR A 63 8.08 8.74 12.54
CA THR A 63 7.19 9.12 11.45
C THR A 63 6.58 7.87 10.83
N ILE A 64 5.25 7.82 10.73
CA ILE A 64 4.56 6.77 9.97
C ILE A 64 4.80 7.04 8.49
N VAL A 65 5.46 6.09 7.83
CA VAL A 65 5.80 6.21 6.40
C VAL A 65 4.88 5.42 5.50
N ASP A 66 4.23 4.37 6.03
CA ASP A 66 3.27 3.57 5.30
C ASP A 66 2.36 2.79 6.26
N GLU A 67 1.22 2.32 5.75
CA GLU A 67 0.30 1.43 6.45
C GLU A 67 0.07 0.17 5.60
N LEU A 68 0.29 -1.00 6.21
CA LEU A 68 -0.01 -2.28 5.61
C LEU A 68 -1.39 -2.75 6.08
N LEU A 69 -2.23 -3.09 5.12
CA LEU A 69 -3.56 -3.65 5.33
C LEU A 69 -3.60 -5.12 4.87
N GLU A 70 -4.73 -5.78 5.05
CA GLU A 70 -4.92 -7.15 4.57
C GLU A 70 -4.56 -7.30 3.08
N ASN A 71 -3.82 -8.37 2.76
CA ASN A 71 -3.24 -8.68 1.47
C ASN A 71 -2.04 -7.79 1.05
N SER A 72 -1.57 -6.89 1.92
CA SER A 72 -0.31 -6.19 1.67
C SER A 72 0.87 -7.15 1.66
N ILE A 73 1.81 -6.89 0.74
CA ILE A 73 3.09 -7.58 0.67
C ILE A 73 4.19 -6.61 1.08
N PHE A 74 5.12 -7.09 1.88
CA PHE A 74 6.32 -6.37 2.26
C PHE A 74 7.54 -7.28 2.22
N SER A 75 8.72 -6.71 2.12
CA SER A 75 9.96 -7.48 2.19
C SER A 75 11.03 -6.71 2.96
N SER A 76 11.99 -7.43 3.51
CA SER A 76 13.15 -6.83 4.16
C SER A 76 13.88 -5.86 3.21
N LYS A 77 14.02 -6.24 1.94
CA LYS A 77 14.68 -5.40 0.92
C LYS A 77 13.94 -4.10 0.61
N THR A 78 12.62 -4.07 0.78
CA THR A 78 11.82 -2.85 0.56
C THR A 78 11.70 -1.98 1.81
N LEU A 79 11.82 -2.58 3.00
CA LEU A 79 11.77 -1.87 4.28
C LEU A 79 13.10 -1.19 4.64
N PHE A 80 14.24 -1.79 4.26
CA PHE A 80 15.57 -1.37 4.72
C PHE A 80 16.42 -0.74 3.61
N ILE A 81 15.83 0.19 2.81
CA ILE A 81 16.54 0.88 1.71
C ILE A 81 17.60 1.87 2.21
N SER A 82 17.61 2.23 3.48
CA SER A 82 18.55 3.19 4.07
C SER A 82 19.00 2.73 5.46
N ASP A 83 20.11 3.31 5.97
CA ASP A 83 20.60 3.13 7.34
C ASP A 83 19.63 3.61 8.44
N SER A 84 18.41 3.96 8.06
CA SER A 84 17.38 4.39 8.99
C SER A 84 16.82 3.21 9.77
N LYS A 85 16.58 3.42 11.07
CA LYS A 85 15.83 2.46 11.87
C LYS A 85 14.36 2.47 11.47
N TYR A 86 13.81 1.26 11.31
CA TYR A 86 12.39 1.05 11.05
C TYR A 86 11.76 0.19 12.15
N GLU A 87 10.51 0.43 12.43
CA GLU A 87 9.65 -0.43 13.24
C GLU A 87 8.43 -0.85 12.39
N LEU A 88 7.94 -2.06 12.60
CA LEU A 88 6.71 -2.57 11.99
C LEU A 88 5.70 -2.88 13.09
N ILE A 89 4.90 -1.87 13.46
CA ILE A 89 4.03 -1.90 14.63
C ILE A 89 2.62 -2.33 14.27
N THR A 90 2.15 -3.42 14.89
CA THR A 90 0.77 -3.89 14.73
C THR A 90 -0.24 -2.90 15.34
N LYS A 91 -1.30 -2.59 14.60
CA LYS A 91 -2.39 -1.67 15.02
C LYS A 91 -3.62 -2.41 15.53
N SER A 92 -3.73 -3.69 15.21
CA SER A 92 -4.75 -4.64 15.67
C SER A 92 -4.10 -6.00 15.87
N ASP A 93 -4.86 -6.99 16.31
CA ASP A 93 -4.41 -8.38 16.26
C ASP A 93 -4.15 -8.74 14.81
N THR A 94 -2.94 -9.20 14.54
CA THR A 94 -2.39 -9.31 13.20
C THR A 94 -1.89 -10.72 12.93
N GLU A 95 -2.20 -11.24 11.74
CA GLU A 95 -1.68 -12.51 11.25
C GLU A 95 -0.90 -12.26 9.96
N ILE A 96 0.35 -12.75 9.91
CA ILE A 96 1.24 -12.62 8.75
C ILE A 96 1.80 -13.97 8.36
N ILE A 97 2.04 -14.13 7.06
CA ILE A 97 2.83 -15.25 6.53
C ILE A 97 4.20 -14.68 6.13
N ILE A 98 5.26 -15.32 6.61
CA ILE A 98 6.64 -15.03 6.20
C ILE A 98 7.09 -16.17 5.29
N ILE A 99 7.62 -15.82 4.13
CA ILE A 99 8.11 -16.73 3.10
C ILE A 99 9.60 -16.46 2.92
N ASP A 100 10.40 -17.52 2.93
CA ASP A 100 11.81 -17.45 2.56
C ASP A 100 11.95 -17.18 1.06
N TYR A 101 12.58 -16.04 0.71
CA TYR A 101 12.74 -15.64 -0.69
C TYR A 101 13.63 -16.60 -1.49
N PRO A 102 14.80 -17.06 -0.98
CA PRO A 102 15.59 -18.10 -1.62
C PRO A 102 14.80 -19.35 -1.97
N ASN A 103 14.00 -19.86 -1.04
CA ASN A 103 13.17 -21.05 -1.30
C ASN A 103 12.07 -20.79 -2.34
N LEU A 104 11.49 -19.62 -2.36
CA LEU A 104 10.53 -19.25 -3.42
C LEU A 104 11.22 -19.30 -4.79
N ILE A 105 12.43 -18.75 -4.92
CA ILE A 105 13.18 -18.73 -6.19
C ILE A 105 13.67 -20.13 -6.58
N ASN A 106 14.14 -20.95 -5.65
CA ASN A 106 14.57 -22.32 -5.93
C ASN A 106 13.44 -23.17 -6.50
N ASN A 107 12.18 -22.85 -6.16
CA ASN A 107 10.99 -23.53 -6.65
C ASN A 107 10.40 -22.91 -7.95
N ILE A 108 11.06 -21.96 -8.60
CA ILE A 108 10.51 -21.24 -9.76
C ILE A 108 10.15 -22.18 -10.94
N ASN A 109 10.81 -23.31 -11.06
CA ASN A 109 10.54 -24.31 -12.08
C ASN A 109 9.44 -25.33 -11.68
N ASN A 110 8.80 -25.13 -10.53
CA ASN A 110 7.71 -26.00 -10.07
C ASN A 110 6.46 -25.76 -10.93
N ASN A 111 6.02 -26.82 -11.65
CA ASN A 111 4.88 -26.73 -12.57
C ASN A 111 3.52 -27.04 -11.92
N THR A 112 3.43 -27.07 -10.59
CA THR A 112 2.13 -27.28 -9.93
C THR A 112 1.21 -26.09 -10.15
N TYR A 113 -0.09 -26.38 -10.31
CA TYR A 113 -1.10 -25.33 -10.53
C TYR A 113 -1.08 -24.27 -9.43
N PHE A 114 -1.06 -24.70 -8.16
CA PHE A 114 -1.11 -23.78 -7.02
C PHE A 114 0.13 -22.87 -6.93
N PHE A 115 1.33 -23.39 -7.26
CA PHE A 115 2.54 -22.56 -7.28
C PHE A 115 2.48 -21.53 -8.41
N ASN A 116 2.14 -21.95 -9.62
CA ASN A 116 1.99 -21.05 -10.76
C ASN A 116 0.91 -19.98 -10.54
N GLN A 117 -0.21 -20.37 -9.91
CA GLN A 117 -1.28 -19.42 -9.57
C GLN A 117 -0.81 -18.41 -8.51
N PHE A 118 -0.06 -18.86 -7.50
CA PHE A 118 0.51 -17.97 -6.49
C PHE A 118 1.48 -16.94 -7.10
N ILE A 119 2.41 -17.40 -7.95
CA ILE A 119 3.34 -16.49 -8.65
C ILE A 119 2.59 -15.47 -9.51
N LYS A 120 1.56 -15.89 -10.24
CA LYS A 120 0.70 -14.95 -11.01
C LYS A 120 0.04 -13.91 -10.11
N ASN A 121 -0.49 -14.33 -8.95
CA ASN A 121 -1.11 -13.41 -8.00
C ASN A 121 -0.07 -12.42 -7.44
N LEU A 122 1.12 -12.90 -7.04
CA LEU A 122 2.21 -12.04 -6.57
C LEU A 122 2.62 -11.00 -7.63
N LEU A 123 2.80 -11.44 -8.87
CA LEU A 123 3.15 -10.52 -9.97
C LEU A 123 2.05 -9.45 -10.18
N SER A 124 0.79 -9.85 -10.12
CA SER A 124 -0.33 -8.87 -10.23
C SER A 124 -0.28 -7.84 -9.11
N ILE A 125 -0.05 -8.27 -7.86
CA ILE A 125 0.06 -7.36 -6.71
C ILE A 125 1.26 -6.41 -6.87
N VAL A 126 2.41 -6.92 -7.32
CA VAL A 126 3.60 -6.09 -7.55
C VAL A 126 3.34 -5.05 -8.64
N ILE A 127 2.65 -5.43 -9.72
CA ILE A 127 2.25 -4.49 -10.79
C ILE A 127 1.32 -3.41 -10.23
N ASP A 128 0.33 -3.77 -9.41
CA ASP A 128 -0.58 -2.79 -8.80
C ASP A 128 0.19 -1.81 -7.89
N ILE A 129 1.11 -2.31 -7.05
CA ILE A 129 1.97 -1.47 -6.20
C ILE A 129 2.81 -0.51 -7.06
N ILE A 130 3.41 -0.98 -8.15
CA ILE A 130 4.20 -0.14 -9.06
C ILE A 130 3.32 0.94 -9.68
N ASN A 131 2.11 0.60 -10.14
CA ASN A 131 1.17 1.56 -10.71
C ASN A 131 0.77 2.64 -9.69
N GLU A 132 0.41 2.25 -8.47
CA GLU A 132 0.08 3.20 -7.38
C GLU A 132 1.25 4.14 -7.06
N ARG A 133 2.48 3.62 -7.02
CA ARG A 133 3.68 4.44 -6.80
C ARG A 133 3.94 5.41 -7.96
N ASN A 134 3.78 4.97 -9.20
CA ASN A 134 3.93 5.81 -10.38
C ASN A 134 2.89 6.94 -10.42
N GLU A 135 1.63 6.65 -10.14
CA GLU A 135 0.57 7.65 -10.02
C GLU A 135 0.90 8.70 -8.95
N ARG A 136 1.38 8.26 -7.79
CA ARG A 136 1.79 9.18 -6.73
C ARG A 136 2.98 10.05 -7.14
N ILE A 137 3.98 9.47 -7.83
CA ILE A 137 5.11 10.24 -8.37
C ILE A 137 4.59 11.29 -9.37
N GLU A 138 3.68 10.90 -10.27
CA GLU A 138 3.08 11.81 -11.24
C GLU A 138 2.39 13.01 -10.57
N ILE A 139 1.62 12.76 -9.52
CA ILE A 139 0.98 13.81 -8.71
C ILE A 139 2.04 14.71 -8.04
N LEU A 140 3.00 14.09 -7.34
CA LEU A 140 3.98 14.83 -6.52
C LEU A 140 4.93 15.68 -7.36
N THR A 141 5.18 15.31 -8.61
CA THR A 141 6.04 16.07 -9.55
C THR A 141 5.36 17.30 -10.14
N LYS A 142 4.04 17.46 -10.00
CA LYS A 142 3.34 18.69 -10.43
C LYS A 142 3.81 19.89 -9.61
N LYS A 143 4.07 21.01 -10.31
CA LYS A 143 4.69 22.20 -9.70
C LYS A 143 3.75 23.02 -8.80
N SER A 144 2.45 23.03 -9.07
CA SER A 144 1.47 23.82 -8.31
C SER A 144 0.50 22.94 -7.53
N ILE A 145 -0.02 23.49 -6.42
CA ILE A 145 -1.07 22.86 -5.61
C ILE A 145 -2.27 22.52 -6.50
N ARG A 146 -2.70 23.46 -7.35
CA ARG A 146 -3.77 23.26 -8.32
C ARG A 146 -3.54 22.03 -9.18
N ASN A 147 -2.36 21.93 -9.81
CA ASN A 147 -2.06 20.82 -10.70
C ASN A 147 -1.97 19.49 -9.95
N LYS A 148 -1.48 19.47 -8.71
CA LYS A 148 -1.50 18.26 -7.87
C LYS A 148 -2.92 17.78 -7.60
N ILE A 149 -3.82 18.70 -7.21
CA ILE A 149 -5.23 18.37 -6.94
C ILE A 149 -5.92 17.87 -8.22
N LEU A 150 -5.78 18.58 -9.34
CA LEU A 150 -6.41 18.19 -10.61
C LEU A 150 -5.88 16.83 -11.10
N GLU A 151 -4.57 16.57 -10.98
CA GLU A 151 -4.00 15.29 -11.37
C GLU A 151 -4.55 14.14 -10.53
N TYR A 152 -4.59 14.31 -9.20
CA TYR A 152 -5.22 13.33 -8.32
C TYR A 152 -6.67 13.02 -8.74
N LEU A 153 -7.48 14.07 -8.94
CA LEU A 153 -8.87 13.90 -9.35
C LEU A 153 -9.00 13.24 -10.72
N ASN A 154 -8.11 13.55 -11.68
CA ASN A 154 -8.09 12.90 -13.00
C ASN A 154 -7.75 11.42 -12.89
N ILE A 155 -6.75 11.05 -12.09
CA ILE A 155 -6.37 9.64 -11.86
C ILE A 155 -7.56 8.87 -11.26
N GLU A 156 -8.17 9.40 -10.21
CA GLU A 156 -9.33 8.77 -9.56
C GLU A 156 -10.54 8.66 -10.51
N SER A 157 -10.78 9.68 -11.33
CA SER A 157 -11.83 9.67 -12.35
C SER A 157 -11.61 8.55 -13.38
N LYS A 158 -10.36 8.36 -13.83
CA LYS A 158 -10.01 7.28 -14.77
C LYS A 158 -10.15 5.90 -14.12
N LYS A 159 -9.66 5.70 -12.90
CA LYS A 159 -9.76 4.43 -12.15
C LYS A 159 -11.21 3.97 -12.01
N HIS A 160 -12.09 4.89 -11.68
CA HIS A 160 -13.50 4.58 -11.46
C HIS A 160 -14.38 4.78 -12.71
N SER A 161 -13.81 5.18 -13.86
CA SER A 161 -14.54 5.52 -15.09
C SER A 161 -15.72 6.45 -14.81
N SER A 162 -15.53 7.40 -13.88
CA SER A 162 -16.57 8.29 -13.37
C SER A 162 -16.00 9.66 -13.07
N LYS A 163 -16.74 10.72 -13.44
CA LYS A 163 -16.43 12.10 -13.03
C LYS A 163 -16.80 12.39 -11.57
N ASN A 164 -17.58 11.52 -10.94
CA ASN A 164 -17.95 11.61 -9.53
C ASN A 164 -16.92 10.83 -8.70
N ILE A 165 -16.12 11.55 -7.94
CA ILE A 165 -15.03 11.02 -7.12
C ILE A 165 -15.47 11.13 -5.66
N TYR A 166 -15.49 10.00 -4.96
CA TYR A 166 -15.70 9.99 -3.51
C TYR A 166 -14.35 9.97 -2.83
N LEU A 167 -14.05 11.01 -2.04
CA LEU A 167 -12.79 11.07 -1.31
C LEU A 167 -12.78 9.99 -0.21
N PRO A 168 -11.85 9.02 -0.26
CA PRO A 168 -11.72 8.00 0.78
C PRO A 168 -11.09 8.58 2.05
N PHE A 169 -10.57 9.79 1.97
CA PHE A 169 -9.79 10.46 3.00
C PHE A 169 -10.51 11.69 3.56
N SER A 170 -10.08 12.12 4.75
CA SER A 170 -10.32 13.49 5.18
C SER A 170 -9.50 14.48 4.34
N TYR A 171 -9.87 15.76 4.32
CA TYR A 171 -9.04 16.78 3.66
C TYR A 171 -7.64 16.90 4.27
N THR A 172 -7.46 16.53 5.53
CA THR A 172 -6.12 16.49 6.16
C THR A 172 -5.27 15.37 5.54
N ASP A 173 -5.82 14.17 5.49
CA ASP A 173 -5.10 13.02 4.91
C ASP A 173 -4.82 13.21 3.41
N LEU A 174 -5.74 13.87 2.67
CA LEU A 174 -5.52 14.20 1.27
C LEU A 174 -4.38 15.23 1.11
N ALA A 175 -4.30 16.25 1.98
CA ALA A 175 -3.21 17.21 1.95
C ALA A 175 -1.86 16.54 2.21
N ASP A 176 -1.80 15.63 3.18
CA ASP A 176 -0.61 14.83 3.47
C ASP A 176 -0.25 13.91 2.29
N TYR A 177 -1.24 13.26 1.68
CA TYR A 177 -1.04 12.43 0.49
C TYR A 177 -0.44 13.22 -0.68
N LEU A 178 -0.92 14.46 -0.91
CA LEU A 178 -0.44 15.36 -1.96
C LEU A 178 0.85 16.10 -1.59
N ALA A 179 1.34 15.96 -0.36
CA ALA A 179 2.47 16.70 0.20
C ALA A 179 2.30 18.21 -0.01
N ILE A 180 1.19 18.77 0.52
CA ILE A 180 0.85 20.19 0.47
C ILE A 180 0.25 20.64 1.82
N ASP A 181 0.34 21.96 2.10
CA ASP A 181 -0.31 22.53 3.28
C ASP A 181 -1.85 22.43 3.18
N ARG A 182 -2.50 21.98 4.26
CA ARG A 182 -3.95 21.78 4.32
C ARG A 182 -4.74 23.06 4.04
N CYS A 183 -4.29 24.22 4.61
CA CYS A 183 -4.99 25.49 4.43
C CYS A 183 -4.85 25.97 2.98
N ALA A 184 -3.67 25.78 2.37
CA ALA A 184 -3.42 26.10 0.98
C ALA A 184 -4.25 25.21 0.05
N MET A 185 -4.35 23.91 0.34
CA MET A 185 -5.21 22.97 -0.41
C MET A 185 -6.68 23.38 -0.33
N THR A 186 -7.19 23.70 0.85
CA THR A 186 -8.59 24.08 1.05
C THR A 186 -8.94 25.35 0.26
N ARG A 187 -8.03 26.34 0.26
CA ARG A 187 -8.19 27.55 -0.55
C ARG A 187 -8.24 27.24 -2.05
N GLU A 188 -7.33 26.40 -2.53
CA GLU A 188 -7.27 26.04 -3.95
C GLU A 188 -8.49 25.21 -4.40
N ILE A 189 -9.00 24.31 -3.57
CA ILE A 189 -10.25 23.57 -3.82
C ILE A 189 -11.42 24.56 -3.96
N LYS A 190 -11.48 25.60 -3.11
CA LYS A 190 -12.49 26.65 -3.22
C LYS A 190 -12.37 27.40 -4.55
N HIS A 191 -11.15 27.81 -4.95
CA HIS A 191 -10.91 28.47 -6.25
C HIS A 191 -11.37 27.60 -7.43
N LEU A 192 -11.00 26.31 -7.43
CA LEU A 192 -11.43 25.37 -8.47
C LEU A 192 -12.96 25.23 -8.55
N LYS A 193 -13.66 25.28 -7.41
CA LYS A 193 -15.12 25.31 -7.36
C LYS A 193 -15.69 26.60 -7.93
N ASP A 194 -15.16 27.75 -7.49
CA ASP A 194 -15.64 29.07 -7.90
C ASP A 194 -15.40 29.34 -9.40
N GLU A 195 -14.32 28.79 -9.96
CA GLU A 195 -14.00 28.83 -11.39
C GLU A 195 -14.78 27.77 -12.23
N GLY A 196 -15.55 26.91 -11.60
CA GLY A 196 -16.38 25.91 -12.29
C GLY A 196 -15.62 24.68 -12.81
N PHE A 197 -14.41 24.40 -12.32
CA PHE A 197 -13.69 23.15 -12.64
C PHE A 197 -14.27 21.93 -11.93
N ILE A 198 -14.73 22.14 -10.69
CA ILE A 198 -15.27 21.08 -9.84
C ILE A 198 -16.56 21.52 -9.16
N LYS A 199 -17.42 20.56 -8.87
CA LYS A 199 -18.55 20.69 -7.94
C LYS A 199 -18.30 19.85 -6.71
N ILE A 200 -18.59 20.37 -5.53
CA ILE A 200 -18.41 19.68 -4.25
C ILE A 200 -19.76 19.50 -3.59
N ASP A 201 -20.01 18.27 -3.17
CA ASP A 201 -21.23 17.87 -2.45
C ASP A 201 -20.79 16.89 -1.33
N ASP A 202 -20.59 17.41 -0.14
CA ASP A 202 -19.97 16.73 1.01
C ASP A 202 -18.59 16.13 0.65
N LYS A 203 -18.45 14.81 0.68
CA LYS A 203 -17.22 14.10 0.31
C LYS A 203 -17.12 13.76 -1.18
N ARG A 204 -18.11 14.14 -1.97
CA ARG A 204 -18.15 13.90 -3.41
C ARG A 204 -17.64 15.12 -4.17
N ILE A 205 -16.64 14.92 -5.01
CA ILE A 205 -16.14 15.91 -5.96
C ILE A 205 -16.51 15.46 -7.37
N THR A 206 -17.16 16.33 -8.12
CA THR A 206 -17.52 16.08 -9.52
C THR A 206 -16.69 16.96 -10.44
N LEU A 207 -15.99 16.34 -11.40
CA LEU A 207 -15.25 17.07 -12.44
C LEU A 207 -16.23 17.64 -13.47
N LEU A 208 -16.12 18.95 -13.77
CA LEU A 208 -17.01 19.67 -14.69
C LEU A 208 -16.36 19.89 -16.07
N TYR A 209 -15.10 19.53 -16.25
CA TYR A 209 -14.38 19.61 -17.54
C TYR A 209 -14.23 18.22 -18.19
N LYS A 210 -13.85 18.25 -19.49
CA LYS A 210 -13.61 17.02 -20.28
C LYS A 210 -12.18 16.54 -20.14
#